data_3ca0f07c8069fe7afa7d6debd789d0ab
#
_entry.id   3ca0f07c8069fe7afa7d6debd789d0ab
#
_cell.length_a   1.000
_cell.length_b   1.000
_cell.length_c   1.000
_cell.angle_alpha   90.00
_cell.angle_beta   90.00
_cell.angle_gamma   90.00
#
_symmetry.space_group_name_H-M   'P 1'
#
loop_
_entity.id
_entity.type
_entity.pdbx_description
1 polymer ?
#
loop_
_entity_poly.entity_id
_entity_poly.type
_entity_poly.pdbx_seq_one_letter_code
_entity_poly.pdbx_strand_id
1 'polypeptide(L)'
;MGYDIKMKVLVVDDFSTMRRIVKNILRQLGFENIVEADDGETAVRKLESERIDFVVSDWNMPKMSGLELLKWVRNHPEFKDMPFLMVTAEAQKENILEAVKFKVSQYIVKPFTAETLAEKIEKIFAK
;
A
#
# COMPACT_ATOMS: atom_id res chain seq x y z
N MET A 1 -10.56 -9.32 -14.44
CA MET A 1 -9.82 -8.65 -13.37
C MET A 1 -9.45 -7.24 -13.81
N GLY A 2 -9.58 -6.27 -12.90
CA GLY A 2 -9.23 -4.89 -13.18
C GLY A 2 -7.75 -4.56 -13.00
N TYR A 3 -6.92 -5.51 -12.62
CA TYR A 3 -5.51 -5.29 -12.33
C TYR A 3 -4.62 -6.27 -13.07
N ASP A 4 -3.35 -5.86 -13.27
CA ASP A 4 -2.33 -6.67 -13.96
C ASP A 4 -1.50 -7.41 -12.90
N ILE A 5 -1.54 -8.73 -12.91
CA ILE A 5 -0.81 -9.55 -11.94
C ILE A 5 0.71 -9.50 -12.13
N LYS A 6 1.18 -8.93 -13.24
CA LYS A 6 2.61 -8.74 -13.50
C LYS A 6 3.17 -7.49 -12.82
N MET A 7 2.31 -6.63 -12.29
CA MET A 7 2.75 -5.44 -11.56
C MET A 7 3.66 -5.80 -10.39
N LYS A 8 4.64 -4.95 -10.15
CA LYS A 8 5.50 -5.08 -8.98
C LYS A 8 4.87 -4.32 -7.82
N VAL A 9 4.57 -5.03 -6.74
CA VAL A 9 3.91 -4.50 -5.55
C VAL A 9 4.91 -4.32 -4.43
N LEU A 10 4.93 -3.14 -3.83
CA LEU A 10 5.74 -2.85 -2.64
C LEU A 10 4.84 -2.96 -1.41
N VAL A 11 5.17 -3.88 -0.52
CA VAL A 11 4.45 -4.07 0.76
C VAL A 11 5.30 -3.47 1.87
N VAL A 12 4.74 -2.48 2.56
CA VAL A 12 5.43 -1.74 3.62
C VAL A 12 4.72 -1.97 4.96
N ASP A 13 5.43 -2.54 5.91
CA ASP A 13 4.91 -2.78 7.26
C ASP A 13 6.11 -3.12 8.15
N ASP A 14 6.21 -2.50 9.33
CA ASP A 14 7.30 -2.78 10.26
C ASP A 14 7.13 -4.15 10.95
N PHE A 15 5.97 -4.74 10.85
CA PHE A 15 5.66 -6.02 11.47
C PHE A 15 5.77 -7.15 10.46
N SER A 16 6.79 -8.00 10.59
CA SER A 16 7.09 -9.05 9.60
C SER A 16 5.94 -10.05 9.40
N THR A 17 5.21 -10.36 10.47
CA THR A 17 4.06 -11.27 10.39
C THR A 17 2.98 -10.70 9.48
N MET A 18 2.68 -9.41 9.65
CA MET A 18 1.67 -8.75 8.82
C MET A 18 2.12 -8.64 7.36
N ARG A 19 3.41 -8.33 7.12
CA ARG A 19 3.94 -8.32 5.76
C ARG A 19 3.74 -9.67 5.08
N ARG A 20 4.00 -10.76 5.81
CA ARG A 20 3.83 -12.11 5.28
C ARG A 20 2.37 -12.41 4.96
N ILE A 21 1.44 -11.99 5.83
CA ILE A 21 0.01 -12.18 5.60
C ILE A 21 -0.42 -11.46 4.32
N VAL A 22 -0.06 -10.20 4.18
CA VAL A 22 -0.40 -9.41 2.99
C VAL A 22 0.23 -10.02 1.74
N LYS A 23 1.49 -10.41 1.83
CA LYS A 23 2.20 -11.07 0.72
C LYS A 23 1.50 -12.34 0.27
N ASN A 24 1.10 -13.19 1.22
CA ASN A 24 0.42 -14.45 0.91
C ASN A 24 -0.92 -14.20 0.23
N ILE A 25 -1.66 -13.20 0.68
CA ILE A 25 -2.94 -12.83 0.05
C ILE A 25 -2.69 -12.34 -1.38
N LEU A 26 -1.69 -11.49 -1.58
CA LEU A 26 -1.35 -10.99 -2.92
C LEU A 26 -0.97 -12.13 -3.85
N ARG A 27 -0.22 -13.11 -3.36
CA ARG A 27 0.13 -14.30 -4.15
C ARG A 27 -1.09 -15.13 -4.52
N GLN A 28 -2.05 -15.27 -3.60
CA GLN A 28 -3.31 -15.94 -3.88
C GLN A 28 -4.10 -15.23 -4.98
N LEU A 29 -3.94 -13.92 -5.09
CA LEU A 29 -4.60 -13.12 -6.13
C LEU A 29 -3.84 -13.14 -7.47
N GLY A 30 -2.68 -13.78 -7.50
CA GLY A 30 -1.91 -13.94 -8.72
C GLY A 30 -0.64 -13.10 -8.82
N PHE A 31 -0.41 -12.18 -7.90
CA PHE A 31 0.78 -11.34 -7.93
C PHE A 31 2.03 -12.15 -7.57
N GLU A 32 3.05 -12.06 -8.40
CA GLU A 32 4.31 -12.78 -8.18
C GLU A 32 5.47 -11.83 -7.85
N ASN A 33 5.38 -10.59 -8.30
CA ASN A 33 6.45 -9.61 -8.12
C ASN A 33 6.19 -8.75 -6.90
N ILE A 34 6.64 -9.20 -5.75
CA ILE A 34 6.39 -8.54 -4.47
C ILE A 34 7.72 -8.16 -3.82
N VAL A 35 7.85 -6.89 -3.49
CA VAL A 35 9.02 -6.33 -2.79
C VAL A 35 8.56 -5.87 -1.42
N GLU A 36 9.41 -6.01 -0.42
CA GLU A 36 9.07 -5.66 0.97
C GLU A 36 9.92 -4.51 1.48
N ALA A 37 9.34 -3.71 2.37
CA ALA A 37 10.06 -2.70 3.14
C ALA A 37 9.50 -2.72 4.56
N ASP A 38 10.38 -2.53 5.54
CA ASP A 38 10.01 -2.59 6.95
C ASP A 38 9.75 -1.22 7.57
N ASP A 39 9.97 -0.16 6.83
CA ASP A 39 9.64 1.21 7.25
C ASP A 39 9.53 2.13 6.03
N GLY A 40 9.10 3.38 6.30
CA GLY A 40 8.89 4.35 5.23
C GLY A 40 10.17 4.77 4.51
N GLU A 41 11.28 4.85 5.24
CA GLU A 41 12.56 5.23 4.63
C GLU A 41 13.05 4.16 3.65
N THR A 42 12.94 2.88 4.03
CA THR A 42 13.27 1.77 3.15
C THR A 42 12.34 1.75 1.95
N ALA A 43 11.05 2.05 2.16
CA ALA A 43 10.08 2.14 1.07
C ALA A 43 10.48 3.21 0.06
N VAL A 44 10.89 4.39 0.54
CA VAL A 44 11.37 5.47 -0.33
C VAL A 44 12.56 5.01 -1.17
N ARG A 45 13.52 4.35 -0.54
CA ARG A 45 14.69 3.82 -1.26
C ARG A 45 14.29 2.80 -2.33
N LYS A 46 13.32 1.94 -2.02
CA LYS A 46 12.82 0.96 -3.00
C LYS A 46 12.13 1.65 -4.18
N LEU A 47 11.31 2.66 -3.89
CA LEU A 47 10.64 3.43 -4.94
C LEU A 47 11.65 4.14 -5.86
N GLU A 48 12.76 4.63 -5.30
CA GLU A 48 13.78 5.33 -6.07
C GLU A 48 14.67 4.37 -6.88
N SER A 49 14.86 3.14 -6.41
CA SER A 49 15.81 2.20 -7.01
C SER A 49 15.17 1.12 -7.87
N GLU A 50 13.88 0.88 -7.72
CA GLU A 50 13.17 -0.18 -8.46
C GLU A 50 11.88 0.39 -9.05
N ARG A 51 11.44 -0.19 -10.14
CA ARG A 51 10.15 0.16 -10.72
C ARG A 51 9.04 -0.49 -9.92
N ILE A 52 8.33 0.29 -9.14
CA ILE A 52 7.18 -0.16 -8.36
C ILE A 52 5.90 0.33 -9.05
N ASP A 53 4.89 -0.52 -9.13
CA ASP A 53 3.62 -0.22 -9.80
C ASP A 53 2.47 0.00 -8.83
N PHE A 54 2.60 -0.47 -7.59
CA PHE A 54 1.52 -0.42 -6.61
C PHE A 54 2.13 -0.52 -5.21
N VAL A 55 1.65 0.31 -4.28
CA VAL A 55 2.12 0.32 -2.88
C VAL A 55 0.98 -0.11 -1.95
N VAL A 56 1.27 -1.06 -1.05
CA VAL A 56 0.39 -1.44 0.06
C VAL A 56 1.17 -1.13 1.34
N SER A 57 0.73 -0.14 2.10
CA SER A 57 1.48 0.36 3.25
C SER A 57 0.64 0.39 4.52
N ASP A 58 1.24 -0.08 5.62
CA ASP A 58 0.68 0.12 6.94
C ASP A 58 0.72 1.62 7.29
N TRP A 59 -0.19 2.05 8.14
CA TRP A 59 -0.25 3.44 8.62
C TRP A 59 0.80 3.70 9.70
N ASN A 60 0.83 2.83 10.72
CA ASN A 60 1.68 3.03 11.91
C ASN A 60 3.03 2.35 11.74
N MET A 61 4.05 3.14 11.43
CA MET A 61 5.42 2.67 11.28
C MET A 61 6.37 3.63 11.96
N PRO A 62 7.52 3.14 12.46
CA PRO A 62 8.52 4.04 13.03
C PRO A 62 9.17 4.91 11.95
N LYS A 63 9.75 6.02 12.34
CA LYS A 63 10.48 6.98 11.49
C LYS A 63 9.58 7.73 10.52
N MET A 64 8.85 7.03 9.66
CA MET A 64 7.96 7.62 8.68
C MET A 64 6.67 6.81 8.65
N SER A 65 5.53 7.45 8.97
CA SER A 65 4.24 6.79 8.95
C SER A 65 3.78 6.53 7.51
N GLY A 66 2.76 5.69 7.35
CA GLY A 66 2.15 5.46 6.04
C GLY A 66 1.59 6.73 5.43
N LEU A 67 1.03 7.62 6.27
CA LEU A 67 0.54 8.91 5.78
C LEU A 67 1.68 9.78 5.25
N GLU A 68 2.79 9.83 5.96
CA GLU A 68 3.97 10.57 5.50
C GLU A 68 4.53 9.99 4.21
N LEU A 69 4.52 8.66 4.08
CA LEU A 69 4.94 7.99 2.85
C LEU A 69 4.00 8.37 1.70
N LEU A 70 2.69 8.37 1.94
CA LEU A 70 1.70 8.78 0.94
C LEU A 70 1.95 10.22 0.49
N LYS A 71 2.20 11.12 1.43
CA LYS A 71 2.50 12.52 1.12
C LYS A 71 3.75 12.63 0.24
N TRP A 72 4.79 11.89 0.59
CA TRP A 72 6.03 11.88 -0.19
C TRP A 72 5.77 11.39 -1.61
N VAL A 73 5.02 10.31 -1.77
CA VAL A 73 4.68 9.75 -3.08
C VAL A 73 3.90 10.77 -3.92
N ARG A 74 2.88 11.38 -3.32
CA ARG A 74 2.01 12.35 -4.03
C ARG A 74 2.73 13.63 -4.43
N ASN A 75 3.78 14.00 -3.69
CA ASN A 75 4.57 15.18 -3.99
C ASN A 75 5.75 14.90 -4.92
N HIS A 76 5.99 13.64 -5.27
CA HIS A 76 7.08 13.27 -6.15
C HIS A 76 6.61 13.28 -7.61
N PRO A 77 7.30 14.00 -8.51
CA PRO A 77 6.83 14.09 -9.91
C PRO A 77 6.69 12.77 -10.63
N GLU A 78 7.52 11.78 -10.29
CA GLU A 78 7.46 10.46 -10.92
C GLU A 78 6.40 9.54 -10.31
N PHE A 79 6.03 9.74 -9.04
CA PHE A 79 5.19 8.81 -8.29
C PHE A 79 3.83 9.37 -7.88
N LYS A 80 3.52 10.59 -8.28
CA LYS A 80 2.31 11.29 -7.82
C LYS A 80 1.00 10.53 -8.09
N ASP A 81 0.97 9.71 -9.11
CA ASP A 81 -0.22 8.93 -9.49
C ASP A 81 -0.12 7.46 -9.07
N MET A 82 0.88 7.10 -8.29
CA MET A 82 1.10 5.73 -7.83
C MET A 82 -0.13 5.18 -7.11
N PRO A 83 -0.69 4.03 -7.54
CA PRO A 83 -1.73 3.38 -6.76
C PRO A 83 -1.22 3.06 -5.36
N PHE A 84 -2.00 3.45 -4.35
CA PHE A 84 -1.57 3.35 -2.95
C PHE A 84 -2.75 2.86 -2.10
N LEU A 85 -2.58 1.71 -1.47
CA LEU A 85 -3.54 1.15 -0.53
C LEU A 85 -3.00 1.31 0.89
N MET A 86 -3.75 2.01 1.73
CA MET A 86 -3.38 2.21 3.12
C MET A 86 -4.03 1.14 3.99
N VAL A 87 -3.22 0.50 4.84
CA VAL A 87 -3.70 -0.50 5.81
C VAL A 87 -3.62 0.11 7.20
N THR A 88 -4.74 0.17 7.91
CA THR A 88 -4.79 0.82 9.21
C THR A 88 -5.52 -0.03 10.24
N ALA A 89 -5.05 0.04 11.50
CA ALA A 89 -5.73 -0.61 12.62
C ALA A 89 -6.92 0.20 13.11
N GLU A 90 -6.99 1.48 12.74
CA GLU A 90 -8.03 2.39 13.23
C GLU A 90 -8.73 3.09 12.08
N ALA A 91 -10.06 3.07 12.12
CA ALA A 91 -10.89 3.77 11.15
C ALA A 91 -11.34 5.13 11.73
N GLN A 92 -10.41 5.87 12.33
CA GLN A 92 -10.74 7.20 12.85
C GLN A 92 -10.99 8.14 11.68
N LYS A 93 -12.13 8.80 11.73
CA LYS A 93 -12.61 9.68 10.68
C LYS A 93 -11.56 10.72 10.26
N GLU A 94 -10.88 11.30 11.24
CA GLU A 94 -9.87 12.34 10.98
C GLU A 94 -8.69 11.80 10.19
N ASN A 95 -8.21 10.60 10.53
CA ASN A 95 -7.10 9.97 9.82
C ASN A 95 -7.50 9.61 8.40
N ILE A 96 -8.72 9.09 8.22
CA ILE A 96 -9.23 8.74 6.90
C ILE A 96 -9.36 9.99 6.03
N LEU A 97 -9.87 11.09 6.60
CA LEU A 97 -9.99 12.35 5.87
C LEU A 97 -8.62 12.88 5.41
N GLU A 98 -7.60 12.75 6.26
CA GLU A 98 -6.23 13.13 5.87
C GLU A 98 -5.73 12.29 4.70
N ALA A 99 -5.93 10.98 4.75
CA ALA A 99 -5.52 10.08 3.67
C ALA A 99 -6.25 10.43 2.37
N VAL A 100 -7.55 10.69 2.45
CA VAL A 100 -8.35 11.08 1.28
C VAL A 100 -7.87 12.42 0.71
N LYS A 101 -7.54 13.37 1.57
CA LYS A 101 -7.01 14.67 1.18
C LYS A 101 -5.73 14.51 0.36
N PHE A 102 -4.89 13.53 0.67
CA PHE A 102 -3.68 13.24 -0.08
C PHE A 102 -3.90 12.17 -1.14
N LYS A 103 -5.15 11.94 -1.53
CA LYS A 103 -5.53 11.10 -2.67
C LYS A 103 -5.07 9.65 -2.53
N VAL A 104 -5.25 9.07 -1.33
CA VAL A 104 -5.07 7.63 -1.16
C VAL A 104 -6.02 6.91 -2.13
N SER A 105 -5.54 5.85 -2.78
CA SER A 105 -6.38 5.13 -3.75
C SER A 105 -7.50 4.37 -3.04
N GLN A 106 -7.17 3.67 -1.96
CA GLN A 106 -8.12 3.00 -1.09
C GLN A 106 -7.49 2.83 0.29
N TYR A 107 -8.31 2.54 1.29
CA TYR A 107 -7.82 2.12 2.61
C TYR A 107 -8.56 0.87 3.05
N ILE A 108 -7.95 0.10 3.94
CA ILE A 108 -8.54 -1.10 4.51
C ILE A 108 -8.22 -1.16 6.00
N VAL A 109 -9.17 -1.58 6.81
CA VAL A 109 -9.05 -1.62 8.28
C VAL A 109 -8.71 -3.04 8.73
N LYS A 110 -7.74 -3.16 9.62
CA LYS A 110 -7.37 -4.45 10.25
C LYS A 110 -8.36 -4.80 11.36
N PRO A 111 -8.69 -6.06 11.58
CA PRO A 111 -8.32 -7.20 10.72
C PRO A 111 -9.18 -7.25 9.45
N PHE A 112 -8.62 -7.77 8.40
CA PHE A 112 -9.32 -7.91 7.13
C PHE A 112 -9.17 -9.31 6.57
N THR A 113 -10.05 -9.68 5.63
CA THR A 113 -9.99 -10.97 4.95
C THR A 113 -9.34 -10.81 3.57
N ALA A 114 -8.95 -11.95 2.99
CA ALA A 114 -8.44 -11.95 1.61
C ALA A 114 -9.48 -11.38 0.64
N GLU A 115 -10.75 -11.67 0.86
CA GLU A 115 -11.85 -11.16 0.04
C GLU A 115 -11.94 -9.63 0.09
N THR A 116 -11.84 -9.05 1.29
CA THR A 116 -11.90 -7.60 1.45
C THR A 116 -10.71 -6.92 0.78
N LEU A 117 -9.51 -7.49 0.94
CA LEU A 117 -8.33 -6.95 0.27
C LEU A 117 -8.48 -7.02 -1.25
N ALA A 118 -8.97 -8.16 -1.77
CA ALA A 118 -9.21 -8.32 -3.19
C ALA A 118 -10.20 -7.27 -3.73
N GLU A 119 -11.29 -7.01 -2.99
CA GLU A 119 -12.27 -6.00 -3.37
C GLU A 119 -11.65 -4.60 -3.45
N LYS A 120 -10.79 -4.26 -2.48
CA LYS A 120 -10.13 -2.95 -2.49
C LYS A 120 -9.19 -2.81 -3.69
N ILE A 121 -8.43 -3.86 -4.00
CA ILE A 121 -7.55 -3.86 -5.16
C ILE A 121 -8.35 -3.72 -6.45
N GLU A 122 -9.46 -4.45 -6.57
CA GLU A 122 -10.35 -4.34 -7.73
C GLU A 122 -10.83 -2.90 -7.91
N LYS A 123 -11.23 -2.24 -6.83
CA LYS A 123 -11.69 -0.84 -6.88
C LYS A 123 -10.59 0.12 -7.30
N ILE A 124 -9.36 -0.10 -6.86
CA ILE A 124 -8.23 0.75 -7.21
C ILE A 124 -8.00 0.73 -8.72
N PHE A 125 -8.10 -0.44 -9.34
CA PHE A 125 -7.77 -0.62 -10.75
C PHE A 125 -8.99 -0.72 -11.66
N ALA A 126 -10.19 -0.48 -11.13
CA ALA A 126 -11.41 -0.46 -11.94
C ALA A 126 -11.37 0.71 -12.93
N LYS A 127 -11.84 0.45 -14.13
CA LYS A 127 -11.92 1.47 -15.20
C LYS A 127 -13.34 1.96 -15.39
#